data_b811ad089d01059ec1288a4dc885cc2f
#
_entry.id   b811ad089d01059ec1288a4dc885cc2f
#
_cell.length_a   1.000
_cell.length_b   1.000
_cell.length_c   1.000
_cell.angle_alpha   90.00
_cell.angle_beta   90.00
_cell.angle_gamma   90.00
#
_symmetry.space_group_name_H-M   'P 1'
#
loop_
_entity.id
_entity.type
_entity.pdbx_description
1 polymer ?
#
loop_
_entity_poly.entity_id
_entity_poly.type
_entity_poly.pdbx_seq_one_letter_code
_entity_poly.pdbx_strand_id
1 'polypeptide(L)'
;MAYLGKGDDAVTYDLGSWSIGADRSTVALFGDDREPERWSVVDRSTLRKLDREGREIESDLNYDVVRTEGLEPLEPRLAMRGMYMYMADAAMFHECLTGRRVPVAMEGAAVDVERAYLDAPHDPGAEVLVSVVGRLEQRPPMEGDGTVAMLVVDEFEGIWPGETCGARMS
;
A
#
# COMPACT_ATOMS: atom_id res chain seq x y z
N MET A 1 4.85 3.87 -3.82
CA MET A 1 5.72 4.72 -4.68
C MET A 1 4.85 5.46 -5.68
N ALA A 2 5.16 6.70 -6.01
CA ALA A 2 4.42 7.49 -6.99
C ALA A 2 5.30 7.73 -8.22
N TYR A 3 4.73 7.55 -9.39
CA TYR A 3 5.39 7.76 -10.68
C TYR A 3 4.73 8.89 -11.45
N LEU A 4 5.52 9.78 -12.04
CA LEU A 4 5.10 10.64 -13.14
C LEU A 4 5.64 10.06 -14.45
N GLY A 5 4.78 9.46 -15.27
CA GLY A 5 5.13 9.00 -16.62
C GLY A 5 5.32 10.21 -17.55
N LYS A 6 6.33 10.13 -18.45
CA LYS A 6 6.56 11.17 -19.47
C LYS A 6 5.45 11.06 -20.52
N GLY A 7 4.49 12.00 -20.49
CA GLY A 7 3.47 12.14 -21.52
C GLY A 7 2.03 11.85 -21.08
N ASP A 8 1.81 11.37 -19.84
CA ASP A 8 0.49 11.29 -19.23
C ASP A 8 0.43 12.23 -18.04
N ASP A 9 -0.60 13.05 -17.98
CA ASP A 9 -0.90 13.90 -16.82
C ASP A 9 -1.37 13.08 -15.60
N ALA A 10 -1.44 11.76 -15.71
CA ALA A 10 -1.88 10.86 -14.67
C ALA A 10 -0.70 10.36 -13.82
N VAL A 11 -0.73 10.67 -12.53
CA VAL A 11 0.19 10.09 -11.55
C VAL A 11 -0.23 8.66 -11.28
N THR A 12 0.66 7.70 -11.49
CA THR A 12 0.42 6.31 -11.15
C THR A 12 1.02 6.02 -9.78
N TYR A 13 0.24 5.38 -8.92
CA TYR A 13 0.64 4.97 -7.58
C TYR A 13 0.67 3.46 -7.48
N ASP A 14 1.61 2.94 -6.70
CA ASP A 14 1.68 1.53 -6.37
C ASP A 14 1.99 1.37 -4.88
N LEU A 15 1.31 0.41 -4.25
CA LEU A 15 1.55 0.05 -2.85
C LEU A 15 2.41 -1.20 -2.81
N GLY A 16 3.43 -1.20 -1.96
CA GLY A 16 4.30 -2.36 -1.87
C GLY A 16 5.31 -2.28 -0.74
N SER A 17 6.18 -3.25 -0.71
CA SER A 17 7.32 -3.31 0.19
C SER A 17 8.64 -3.06 -0.57
N TRP A 18 9.72 -2.87 0.16
CA TRP A 18 11.04 -2.70 -0.41
C TRP A 18 12.09 -3.43 0.40
N SER A 19 13.19 -3.77 -0.23
CA SER A 19 14.37 -4.31 0.44
C SER A 19 15.65 -3.65 -0.09
N ILE A 20 16.70 -3.65 0.74
CA ILE A 20 18.05 -3.26 0.33
C ILE A 20 18.86 -4.53 0.17
N GLY A 21 19.59 -4.65 -0.93
CA GLY A 21 20.51 -5.74 -1.18
C GLY A 21 21.63 -5.80 -0.13
N ALA A 22 22.26 -6.96 0.02
CA ALA A 22 23.35 -7.16 0.97
C ALA A 22 24.57 -6.24 0.69
N ASP A 23 24.74 -5.82 -0.54
CA ASP A 23 25.76 -4.87 -1.00
C ASP A 23 25.44 -3.41 -0.60
N ARG A 24 24.22 -3.13 -0.10
CA ARG A 24 23.71 -1.80 0.25
C ARG A 24 23.71 -0.80 -0.92
N SER A 25 23.86 -1.27 -2.14
CA SER A 25 23.90 -0.47 -3.36
C SER A 25 22.69 -0.72 -4.26
N THR A 26 21.85 -1.72 -3.94
CA THR A 26 20.67 -2.07 -4.71
C THR A 26 19.42 -2.02 -3.84
N VAL A 27 18.36 -1.40 -4.37
CA VAL A 27 17.02 -1.38 -3.78
C VAL A 27 16.09 -2.18 -4.68
N ALA A 28 15.32 -3.10 -4.13
CA ALA A 28 14.26 -3.81 -4.82
C ALA A 28 12.90 -3.35 -4.27
N LEU A 29 11.96 -3.06 -5.17
CA LEU A 29 10.61 -2.62 -4.87
C LEU A 29 9.64 -3.73 -5.31
N PHE A 30 8.83 -4.19 -4.38
CA PHE A 30 7.87 -5.27 -4.57
C PHE A 30 6.47 -4.67 -4.53
N GLY A 31 5.80 -4.63 -5.68
CA GLY A 31 4.38 -4.30 -5.81
C GLY A 31 3.53 -5.56 -5.75
N ASP A 32 2.27 -5.41 -6.17
CA ASP A 32 1.34 -6.51 -6.38
C ASP A 32 1.92 -7.47 -7.44
N ASP A 33 1.44 -8.59 -7.72
CA ASP A 33 1.83 -9.70 -8.62
C ASP A 33 2.88 -9.44 -9.76
N ARG A 34 3.65 -8.36 -9.70
CA ARG A 34 4.67 -7.98 -10.67
C ARG A 34 6.07 -8.40 -10.20
N GLU A 35 6.96 -8.63 -11.17
CA GLU A 35 8.38 -8.77 -10.87
C GLU A 35 8.90 -7.51 -10.16
N PRO A 36 9.79 -7.66 -9.15
CA PRO A 36 10.30 -6.53 -8.41
C PRO A 36 11.09 -5.57 -9.30
N GLU A 37 10.83 -4.29 -9.17
CA GLU A 37 11.65 -3.25 -9.78
C GLU A 37 12.96 -3.09 -9.02
N ARG A 38 14.07 -3.01 -9.76
CA ARG A 38 15.42 -2.90 -9.19
C ARG A 38 16.01 -1.53 -9.49
N TRP A 39 16.70 -0.98 -8.49
CA TRP A 39 17.29 0.34 -8.54
C TRP A 39 18.70 0.30 -7.92
N SER A 40 19.70 0.91 -8.55
CA SER A 40 20.98 1.15 -7.92
C SER A 40 20.97 2.48 -7.16
N VAL A 41 21.65 2.52 -6.03
CA VAL A 41 21.89 3.73 -5.24
C VAL A 41 23.12 4.42 -5.83
N VAL A 42 22.91 5.49 -6.60
CA VAL A 42 24.00 6.27 -7.20
C VAL A 42 24.65 7.14 -6.14
N ASP A 43 23.82 7.85 -5.37
CA ASP A 43 24.24 8.67 -4.24
C ASP A 43 23.09 8.84 -3.22
N ARG A 44 23.23 9.77 -2.26
CA ARG A 44 22.23 10.00 -1.19
C ARG A 44 20.89 10.55 -1.69
N SER A 45 20.84 11.04 -2.90
CA SER A 45 19.67 11.69 -3.50
C SER A 45 19.20 11.05 -4.80
N THR A 46 19.98 10.14 -5.39
CA THR A 46 19.74 9.63 -6.73
C THR A 46 19.67 8.11 -6.74
N LEU A 47 18.59 7.56 -7.33
CA LEU A 47 18.46 6.16 -7.68
C LEU A 47 18.41 6.03 -9.21
N ARG A 48 19.07 4.98 -9.75
CA ARG A 48 19.02 4.63 -11.17
C ARG A 48 18.29 3.31 -11.35
N LYS A 49 17.31 3.30 -12.26
CA LYS A 49 16.58 2.07 -12.62
C LYS A 49 17.50 1.07 -13.28
N LEU A 50 17.37 -0.20 -12.89
CA LEU A 50 18.07 -1.33 -13.48
C LEU A 50 17.12 -2.16 -14.35
N ASP A 51 17.67 -3.01 -15.20
CA ASP A 51 16.91 -4.01 -15.95
C ASP A 51 16.39 -5.13 -15.00
N ARG A 52 15.66 -6.10 -15.55
CA ARG A 52 15.10 -7.22 -14.76
C ARG A 52 16.18 -8.09 -14.13
N GLU A 53 17.34 -8.19 -14.79
CA GLU A 53 18.51 -8.94 -14.33
C GLU A 53 19.38 -8.17 -13.32
N GLY A 54 19.04 -6.90 -13.06
CA GLY A 54 19.77 -6.03 -12.12
C GLY A 54 21.00 -5.35 -12.71
N ARG A 55 21.07 -5.22 -14.05
CA ARG A 55 22.16 -4.54 -14.78
C ARG A 55 21.74 -3.12 -15.15
N GLU A 56 22.69 -2.25 -15.41
CA GLU A 56 22.41 -0.92 -15.95
C GLU A 56 21.75 -1.01 -17.32
N ILE A 57 20.75 -0.16 -17.55
CA ILE A 57 20.05 -0.06 -18.84
C ILE A 57 20.88 0.83 -19.76
N GLU A 58 21.41 0.26 -20.84
CA GLU A 58 22.11 1.01 -21.87
C GLU A 58 21.09 1.70 -22.79
N SER A 59 20.90 3.01 -22.61
CA SER A 59 19.94 3.79 -23.38
C SER A 59 20.24 5.29 -23.26
N ASP A 60 19.83 6.07 -24.26
CA ASP A 60 19.90 7.53 -24.26
C ASP A 60 18.78 8.18 -23.37
N LEU A 61 17.89 7.37 -22.81
CA LEU A 61 16.82 7.85 -21.90
C LEU A 61 17.36 8.04 -20.49
N ASN A 62 16.75 8.97 -19.78
CA ASN A 62 17.07 9.18 -18.36
C ASN A 62 16.33 8.14 -17.49
N TYR A 63 17.08 7.30 -16.79
CA TYR A 63 16.59 6.32 -15.81
C TYR A 63 16.87 6.71 -14.36
N ASP A 64 17.34 7.93 -14.13
CA ASP A 64 17.60 8.44 -12.77
C ASP A 64 16.36 9.10 -12.19
N VAL A 65 16.09 8.81 -10.92
CA VAL A 65 15.13 9.53 -10.09
C VAL A 65 15.88 10.25 -8.99
N VAL A 66 15.55 11.51 -8.79
CA VAL A 66 16.23 12.36 -7.82
C VAL A 66 15.27 12.70 -6.69
N ARG A 67 15.78 12.67 -5.46
CA ARG A 67 15.03 13.06 -4.28
C ARG A 67 14.62 14.54 -4.37
N THR A 68 13.34 14.83 -4.23
CA THR A 68 12.84 16.20 -4.12
C THR A 68 12.89 16.70 -2.68
N GLU A 69 13.07 18.02 -2.51
CA GLU A 69 12.90 18.66 -1.22
C GLU A 69 11.40 18.93 -0.99
N GLY A 70 10.90 18.49 0.16
CA GLY A 70 9.48 18.60 0.51
C GLY A 70 8.64 17.44 -0.03
N LEU A 71 8.08 16.67 0.88
CA LEU A 71 7.05 15.69 0.56
C LEU A 71 5.72 16.35 0.84
N GLU A 72 4.94 16.65 -0.19
CA GLU A 72 3.51 16.84 0.01
C GLU A 72 2.91 15.51 0.46
N PRO A 73 1.97 15.52 1.41
CA PRO A 73 1.27 14.31 1.79
C PRO A 73 0.62 13.70 0.55
N LEU A 74 1.05 12.51 0.17
CA LEU A 74 0.42 11.76 -0.90
C LEU A 74 -0.71 10.95 -0.29
N GLU A 75 -1.95 11.22 -0.71
CA GLU A 75 -3.14 10.46 -0.36
C GLU A 75 -3.66 9.72 -1.61
N PRO A 76 -2.87 8.82 -2.19
CA PRO A 76 -3.25 8.13 -3.41
C PRO A 76 -4.44 7.20 -3.14
N ARG A 77 -5.35 7.16 -4.10
CA ARG A 77 -6.40 6.13 -4.13
C ARG A 77 -5.77 4.82 -4.60
N LEU A 78 -5.78 3.81 -3.72
CA LEU A 78 -5.11 2.54 -3.93
C LEU A 78 -6.10 1.38 -3.82
N ALA A 79 -5.96 0.37 -4.67
CA ALA A 79 -6.55 -0.94 -4.43
C ALA A 79 -5.73 -1.64 -3.34
N MET A 80 -6.40 -2.10 -2.29
CA MET A 80 -5.76 -2.73 -1.13
C MET A 80 -6.50 -4.01 -0.76
N ARG A 81 -5.73 -5.05 -0.44
CA ARG A 81 -6.25 -6.30 0.11
C ARG A 81 -5.75 -6.47 1.54
N GLY A 82 -6.61 -6.83 2.45
CA GLY A 82 -6.24 -6.94 3.86
C GLY A 82 -7.25 -7.67 4.71
N MET A 83 -6.79 -8.01 5.92
CA MET A 83 -7.63 -8.63 6.93
C MET A 83 -8.41 -7.53 7.66
N TYR A 84 -9.72 -7.61 7.62
CA TYR A 84 -10.65 -6.68 8.24
C TYR A 84 -11.30 -7.31 9.46
N MET A 85 -11.44 -6.52 10.51
CA MET A 85 -12.17 -6.89 11.72
C MET A 85 -13.01 -5.68 12.19
N TYR A 86 -14.24 -5.96 12.57
CA TYR A 86 -15.13 -4.98 13.22
C TYR A 86 -15.55 -5.48 14.60
N MET A 87 -15.34 -4.67 15.62
CA MET A 87 -15.70 -5.00 17.00
C MET A 87 -15.87 -3.72 17.82
N ALA A 88 -16.93 -3.68 18.65
CA ALA A 88 -17.22 -2.56 19.57
C ALA A 88 -17.20 -1.20 18.88
N ASP A 89 -17.90 -1.07 17.75
CA ASP A 89 -18.05 0.14 16.94
C ASP A 89 -16.73 0.69 16.36
N ALA A 90 -15.69 -0.15 16.28
CA ALA A 90 -14.42 0.18 15.67
C ALA A 90 -14.00 -0.88 14.64
N ALA A 91 -13.48 -0.42 13.52
CA ALA A 91 -12.96 -1.29 12.48
C ALA A 91 -11.44 -1.14 12.34
N MET A 92 -10.77 -2.28 12.13
CA MET A 92 -9.34 -2.36 11.86
C MET A 92 -9.09 -3.06 10.53
N PHE A 93 -8.13 -2.56 9.79
CA PHE A 93 -7.68 -3.16 8.54
C PHE A 93 -6.17 -3.45 8.63
N HIS A 94 -5.80 -4.69 8.34
CA HIS A 94 -4.42 -5.15 8.30
C HIS A 94 -4.05 -5.41 6.85
N GLU A 95 -3.35 -4.47 6.22
CA GLU A 95 -2.99 -4.50 4.81
C GLU A 95 -1.98 -5.63 4.52
N CYS A 96 -2.27 -6.46 3.51
CA CYS A 96 -1.54 -7.69 3.24
C CYS A 96 -0.11 -7.48 2.74
N LEU A 97 0.15 -6.49 1.88
CA LEU A 97 1.47 -6.29 1.27
C LEU A 97 2.47 -5.69 2.24
N THR A 98 2.05 -4.70 3.01
CA THR A 98 2.92 -3.95 3.93
C THR A 98 2.91 -4.49 5.34
N GLY A 99 1.85 -5.24 5.71
CA GLY A 99 1.60 -5.69 7.08
C GLY A 99 1.20 -4.55 8.04
N ARG A 100 0.82 -3.39 7.52
CA ARG A 100 0.37 -2.27 8.36
C ARG A 100 -1.03 -2.51 8.88
N ARG A 101 -1.23 -2.20 10.14
CA ARG A 101 -2.56 -2.15 10.77
C ARG A 101 -2.99 -0.70 10.90
N VAL A 102 -4.17 -0.39 10.39
CA VAL A 102 -4.74 0.96 10.45
C VAL A 102 -6.22 0.88 10.84
N PRO A 103 -6.72 1.84 11.64
CA PRO A 103 -8.15 1.97 11.84
C PRO A 103 -8.84 2.37 10.53
N VAL A 104 -10.10 1.97 10.39
CA VAL A 104 -10.95 2.34 9.26
C VAL A 104 -11.84 3.50 9.68
N ALA A 105 -11.85 4.57 8.88
CA ALA A 105 -12.77 5.68 9.09
C ALA A 105 -14.20 5.25 8.77
N MET A 106 -15.15 5.57 9.66
CA MET A 106 -16.55 5.19 9.50
C MET A 106 -17.28 6.14 8.54
N GLU A 107 -16.75 6.26 7.32
CA GLU A 107 -17.27 7.09 6.24
C GLU A 107 -17.09 6.40 4.88
N GLY A 108 -17.63 7.00 3.80
CA GLY A 108 -17.56 6.44 2.46
C GLY A 108 -18.22 5.07 2.37
N ALA A 109 -17.55 4.10 1.75
CA ALA A 109 -18.01 2.72 1.61
C ALA A 109 -17.70 1.82 2.83
N ALA A 110 -17.22 2.37 3.96
CA ALA A 110 -16.93 1.59 5.17
C ALA A 110 -18.16 0.81 5.68
N VAL A 111 -19.37 1.40 5.55
CA VAL A 111 -20.63 0.73 5.92
C VAL A 111 -20.92 -0.52 5.09
N ASP A 112 -20.47 -0.56 3.85
CA ASP A 112 -20.67 -1.73 2.97
C ASP A 112 -19.71 -2.85 3.38
N VAL A 113 -18.46 -2.52 3.76
CA VAL A 113 -17.50 -3.46 4.31
C VAL A 113 -17.99 -4.04 5.64
N GLU A 114 -18.48 -3.18 6.55
CA GLU A 114 -19.04 -3.59 7.84
C GLU A 114 -20.22 -4.55 7.66
N ARG A 115 -21.17 -4.19 6.79
CA ARG A 115 -22.33 -5.04 6.50
C ARG A 115 -21.88 -6.40 5.95
N ALA A 116 -20.98 -6.40 4.97
CA ALA A 116 -20.47 -7.64 4.38
C ALA A 116 -19.73 -8.50 5.42
N TYR A 117 -18.99 -7.90 6.34
CA TYR A 117 -18.32 -8.58 7.43
C TYR A 117 -19.33 -9.22 8.39
N LEU A 118 -20.35 -8.48 8.82
CA LEU A 118 -21.37 -8.99 9.75
C LEU A 118 -22.21 -10.11 9.14
N ASP A 119 -22.44 -10.09 7.82
CA ASP A 119 -23.19 -11.11 7.09
C ASP A 119 -22.34 -12.34 6.72
N ALA A 120 -21.01 -12.22 6.75
CA ALA A 120 -20.09 -13.29 6.37
C ALA A 120 -19.99 -14.38 7.47
N PRO A 121 -19.84 -15.66 7.09
CA PRO A 121 -19.60 -16.73 8.06
C PRO A 121 -18.17 -16.65 8.64
N HIS A 122 -18.05 -16.25 9.89
CA HIS A 122 -16.79 -16.23 10.64
C HIS A 122 -17.05 -16.31 12.15
N ASP A 123 -16.02 -16.67 12.93
CA ASP A 123 -16.08 -16.64 14.38
C ASP A 123 -16.15 -15.17 14.88
N PRO A 124 -16.84 -14.90 16.00
CA PRO A 124 -16.90 -13.56 16.56
C PRO A 124 -15.51 -12.94 16.79
N GLY A 125 -15.27 -11.77 16.19
CA GLY A 125 -13.99 -11.06 16.27
C GLY A 125 -12.86 -11.64 15.41
N ALA A 126 -13.15 -12.61 14.57
CA ALA A 126 -12.17 -13.10 13.60
C ALA A 126 -11.93 -12.08 12.48
N GLU A 127 -10.69 -11.99 12.03
CA GLU A 127 -10.34 -11.20 10.85
C GLU A 127 -10.82 -11.92 9.57
N VAL A 128 -11.40 -11.17 8.62
CA VAL A 128 -11.85 -11.70 7.32
C VAL A 128 -11.15 -10.94 6.20
N LEU A 129 -10.71 -11.65 5.17
CA LEU A 129 -10.04 -11.05 4.03
C LEU A 129 -11.02 -10.22 3.19
N VAL A 130 -10.66 -8.96 2.90
CA VAL A 130 -11.43 -8.04 2.05
C VAL A 130 -10.53 -7.38 1.02
N SER A 131 -11.13 -6.91 -0.07
CA SER A 131 -10.51 -6.01 -1.03
C SER A 131 -11.30 -4.71 -1.10
N VAL A 132 -10.59 -3.61 -1.07
CA VAL A 132 -11.14 -2.26 -1.08
C VAL A 132 -10.31 -1.34 -1.95
N VAL A 133 -10.93 -0.30 -2.51
CA VAL A 133 -10.23 0.85 -3.06
C VAL A 133 -10.41 2.01 -2.08
N GLY A 134 -9.30 2.64 -1.70
CA GLY A 134 -9.35 3.72 -0.72
C GLY A 134 -8.01 4.44 -0.59
N ARG A 135 -7.90 5.29 0.40
CA ARG A 135 -6.71 6.08 0.69
C ARG A 135 -6.40 6.10 2.18
N LEU A 136 -5.13 6.30 2.51
CA LEU A 136 -4.69 6.47 3.90
C LEU A 136 -4.59 7.96 4.21
N GLU A 137 -5.46 8.46 5.07
CA GLU A 137 -5.49 9.85 5.49
C GLU A 137 -5.01 10.02 6.93
N GLN A 138 -4.33 11.14 7.20
CA GLN A 138 -3.99 11.53 8.54
C GLN A 138 -5.20 12.19 9.21
N ARG A 139 -5.74 11.55 10.23
CA ARG A 139 -6.93 11.99 10.95
C ARG A 139 -6.65 12.14 12.44
N PRO A 140 -7.38 12.98 13.16
CA PRO A 140 -7.34 12.99 14.61
C PRO A 140 -7.68 11.57 15.14
N PRO A 141 -6.98 11.06 16.17
CA PRO A 141 -7.34 9.78 16.77
C PRO A 141 -8.68 9.92 17.53
N MET A 142 -9.35 8.79 17.78
CA MET A 142 -10.57 8.79 18.61
C MET A 142 -10.31 9.25 20.04
N GLU A 143 -9.10 9.01 20.57
CA GLU A 143 -8.65 9.43 21.89
C GLU A 143 -7.22 9.96 21.81
N GLY A 144 -6.92 11.04 22.58
CA GLY A 144 -5.59 11.66 22.64
C GLY A 144 -5.36 12.74 21.61
N ASP A 145 -4.14 13.29 21.63
CA ASP A 145 -3.69 14.36 20.72
C ASP A 145 -2.88 13.78 19.55
N GLY A 146 -2.79 14.54 18.45
CA GLY A 146 -1.99 14.20 17.28
C GLY A 146 -2.81 13.70 16.10
N THR A 147 -2.17 12.91 15.21
CA THR A 147 -2.81 12.32 14.05
C THR A 147 -2.45 10.83 13.91
N VAL A 148 -3.36 10.06 13.37
CA VAL A 148 -3.17 8.65 13.05
C VAL A 148 -3.58 8.41 11.58
N ALA A 149 -2.84 7.58 10.87
CA ALA A 149 -3.23 7.17 9.54
C ALA A 149 -4.47 6.25 9.64
N MET A 150 -5.56 6.64 9.00
CA MET A 150 -6.79 5.85 8.89
C MET A 150 -7.06 5.49 7.44
N LEU A 151 -7.62 4.31 7.21
CA LEU A 151 -8.13 3.92 5.91
C LEU A 151 -9.51 4.56 5.68
N VAL A 152 -9.62 5.38 4.64
CA VAL A 152 -10.91 5.83 4.11
C VAL A 152 -11.23 4.93 2.92
N VAL A 153 -12.33 4.19 3.02
CA VAL A 153 -12.79 3.28 1.97
C VAL A 153 -13.66 4.05 0.98
N ASP A 154 -13.20 4.16 -0.26
CA ASP A 154 -13.95 4.78 -1.35
C ASP A 154 -14.86 3.76 -2.06
N GLU A 155 -14.40 2.49 -2.16
CA GLU A 155 -15.11 1.42 -2.83
C GLU A 155 -14.84 0.07 -2.15
N PHE A 156 -15.88 -0.72 -1.92
CA PHE A 156 -15.78 -2.09 -1.47
C PHE A 156 -15.87 -3.05 -2.66
N GLU A 157 -14.85 -3.88 -2.85
CA GLU A 157 -14.78 -4.79 -4.01
C GLU A 157 -15.24 -6.22 -3.68
N GLY A 158 -14.94 -6.72 -2.46
CA GLY A 158 -15.32 -8.07 -2.07
C GLY A 158 -14.79 -8.54 -0.73
N ILE A 159 -15.29 -9.71 -0.29
CA ILE A 159 -14.95 -10.37 0.96
C ILE A 159 -14.80 -11.88 0.74
N TRP A 160 -13.80 -12.49 1.39
CA TRP A 160 -13.46 -13.91 1.28
C TRP A 160 -13.27 -14.53 2.66
N PRO A 161 -14.36 -15.04 3.28
CA PRO A 161 -14.30 -15.75 4.55
C PRO A 161 -13.45 -17.00 4.45
N GLY A 162 -12.56 -17.22 5.42
CA GLY A 162 -11.66 -18.37 5.46
C GLY A 162 -10.37 -18.21 4.65
N GLU A 163 -10.25 -17.16 3.85
CA GLU A 163 -8.98 -16.77 3.23
C GLU A 163 -8.17 -15.83 4.12
N THR A 164 -6.86 -15.81 3.90
CA THR A 164 -5.91 -14.92 4.61
C THR A 164 -5.00 -14.22 3.63
N CYS A 165 -4.28 -13.21 4.08
CA CYS A 165 -3.13 -12.70 3.33
C CYS A 165 -2.23 -13.89 3.00
N GLY A 166 -1.95 -14.14 1.71
CA GLY A 166 -1.03 -15.19 1.29
C GLY A 166 0.28 -15.08 2.05
N ALA A 167 0.93 -16.21 2.35
CA ALA A 167 2.26 -16.20 2.94
C ALA A 167 3.19 -15.43 2.00
N ARG A 168 3.85 -14.38 2.51
CA ARG A 168 4.94 -13.75 1.78
C ARG A 168 5.98 -14.81 1.48
N MET A 169 6.27 -15.03 0.21
CA MET A 169 7.48 -15.76 -0.15
C MET A 169 8.67 -14.88 0.28
N SER A 170 9.38 -15.35 1.30
CA SER A 170 10.58 -14.73 1.87
C SER A 170 11.73 -14.79 0.89
#